data_ad62b8b6300bd2ff66117dfaddf93616
#
_entry.id   ad62b8b6300bd2ff66117dfaddf93616
#
_cell.length_a   1.000
_cell.length_b   1.000
_cell.length_c   1.000
_cell.angle_alpha   90.00
_cell.angle_beta   90.00
_cell.angle_gamma   90.00
#
_symmetry.space_group_name_H-M   'P 1'
#
loop_
_entity.id
_entity.type
_entity.pdbx_description
1 polymer ?
#
loop_
_entity_poly.entity_id
_entity_poly.type
_entity_poly.pdbx_seq_one_letter_code
_entity_poly.pdbx_strand_id
1 'polypeptide(L)'
;MSTRFDVIVVGGGLHGLSAALHIARRGRRVVVLEKDRVAAHASSYSAGGVRTLGRHPAEVPLAVESLAVWHRIADLVGDDCGFQETGHVKVAETDEEMEILRERAASMRQAGWDHEELIDAAELRRLLPAVAPYAVGGLVARRNGFARPYRTALAFRRAAEAAGAAVHEGVGVVDIARNDGKWRLGCDDGSTYTTPIVVNAAGAWGARLARAVGEDIPLGFSALMMIYTSALPPFVTPVVGLTSRPMSFKQAPSGHVMIGGGHKGIGDLTTGRVELDVERLAFSARTALDLFPILAEARMVHAWAGLEGMLPDEIPVIGVSRVAPGLVHAFGFCGHGFELGPIMGGIVAQLALDGGTNKPIAAFAPDRFRRDPANGTKPAGGALFQSAG
;
A
#
# COMPACT_ATOMS: atom_id res chain seq x y z
N MET A 1 8.73 26.18 -22.85
CA MET A 1 8.94 27.06 -21.68
C MET A 1 9.05 26.23 -20.43
N SER A 2 10.03 26.49 -19.57
CA SER A 2 10.16 25.74 -18.30
C SER A 2 9.10 26.22 -17.30
N THR A 3 8.23 25.30 -16.84
CA THR A 3 7.20 25.61 -15.84
C THR A 3 7.77 25.40 -14.43
N ARG A 4 7.71 26.45 -13.61
CA ARG A 4 8.32 26.45 -12.28
C ARG A 4 7.28 26.20 -11.19
N PHE A 5 7.56 25.19 -10.34
CA PHE A 5 6.81 24.87 -9.14
C PHE A 5 7.69 24.93 -7.89
N ASP A 6 7.08 25.00 -6.71
CA ASP A 6 7.81 24.93 -5.44
C ASP A 6 8.12 23.46 -5.08
N VAL A 7 7.22 22.55 -5.48
CA VAL A 7 7.40 21.09 -5.33
C VAL A 7 6.88 20.38 -6.58
N ILE A 8 7.60 19.38 -7.06
CA ILE A 8 7.14 18.45 -8.08
C ILE A 8 7.01 17.06 -7.43
N VAL A 9 5.83 16.45 -7.57
CA VAL A 9 5.55 15.08 -7.15
C VAL A 9 5.58 14.19 -8.39
N VAL A 10 6.43 13.17 -8.40
CA VAL A 10 6.51 12.18 -9.47
C VAL A 10 5.70 10.96 -9.07
N GLY A 11 4.61 10.72 -9.79
CA GLY A 11 3.66 9.63 -9.58
C GLY A 11 2.31 10.09 -9.02
N GLY A 12 1.24 9.84 -9.78
CA GLY A 12 -0.17 10.15 -9.47
C GLY A 12 -0.90 9.00 -8.75
N GLY A 13 -0.18 8.17 -8.02
CA GLY A 13 -0.76 7.19 -7.10
C GLY A 13 -1.28 7.84 -5.82
N LEU A 14 -1.90 7.04 -4.94
CA LEU A 14 -2.51 7.53 -3.70
C LEU A 14 -1.56 8.37 -2.85
N HIS A 15 -0.31 7.93 -2.69
CA HIS A 15 0.69 8.64 -1.88
C HIS A 15 1.13 9.97 -2.49
N GLY A 16 1.29 10.02 -3.82
CA GLY A 16 1.62 11.26 -4.52
C GLY A 16 0.49 12.28 -4.46
N LEU A 17 -0.76 11.84 -4.64
CA LEU A 17 -1.94 12.70 -4.53
C LEU A 17 -2.14 13.19 -3.10
N SER A 18 -1.94 12.32 -2.10
CA SER A 18 -1.98 12.70 -0.68
C SER A 18 -0.88 13.72 -0.36
N ALA A 19 0.34 13.53 -0.86
CA ALA A 19 1.43 14.49 -0.70
C ALA A 19 1.08 15.85 -1.33
N ALA A 20 0.58 15.85 -2.57
CA ALA A 20 0.18 17.07 -3.27
C ALA A 20 -0.92 17.83 -2.54
N LEU A 21 -1.93 17.13 -1.99
CA LEU A 21 -2.98 17.72 -1.15
C LEU A 21 -2.39 18.49 0.04
N HIS A 22 -1.54 17.84 0.82
CA HIS A 22 -0.98 18.43 2.03
C HIS A 22 0.02 19.57 1.72
N ILE A 23 0.79 19.45 0.64
CA ILE A 23 1.71 20.51 0.17
C ILE A 23 0.92 21.74 -0.32
N ALA A 24 -0.13 21.53 -1.12
CA ALA A 24 -0.99 22.61 -1.60
C ALA A 24 -1.71 23.33 -0.46
N ARG A 25 -2.24 22.61 0.54
CA ARG A 25 -2.84 23.18 1.77
C ARG A 25 -1.88 24.05 2.58
N ARG A 26 -0.56 23.86 2.39
CA ARG A 26 0.47 24.74 2.98
C ARG A 26 0.85 25.93 2.08
N GLY A 27 0.02 26.21 1.06
CA GLY A 27 0.19 27.35 0.17
C GLY A 27 1.34 27.23 -0.82
N ARG A 28 1.84 26.01 -1.10
CA ARG A 28 2.93 25.78 -2.06
C ARG A 28 2.38 25.41 -3.43
N ARG A 29 2.99 25.95 -4.48
CA ARG A 29 2.67 25.57 -5.85
C ARG A 29 3.24 24.17 -6.10
N VAL A 30 2.36 23.19 -6.25
CA VAL A 30 2.73 21.80 -6.45
C VAL A 30 2.12 21.27 -7.74
N VAL A 31 2.87 20.43 -8.45
CA VAL A 31 2.38 19.64 -9.58
C VAL A 31 2.68 18.17 -9.36
N VAL A 32 1.72 17.34 -9.70
CA VAL A 32 1.88 15.88 -9.84
C VAL A 32 2.12 15.58 -11.30
N LEU A 33 3.21 14.86 -11.61
CA LEU A 33 3.51 14.34 -12.95
C LEU A 33 3.25 12.83 -12.94
N GLU A 34 2.25 12.40 -13.69
CA GLU A 34 1.84 11.01 -13.80
C GLU A 34 2.02 10.53 -15.25
N LYS A 35 2.79 9.45 -15.42
CA LYS A 35 3.13 8.90 -16.75
C LYS A 35 1.92 8.32 -17.50
N ASP A 36 0.95 7.78 -16.76
CA ASP A 36 -0.26 7.17 -17.30
C ASP A 36 -1.48 8.02 -16.90
N ARG A 37 -2.46 7.39 -16.28
CA ARG A 37 -3.59 8.02 -15.61
C ARG A 37 -3.44 7.91 -14.10
N VAL A 38 -4.00 8.84 -13.39
CA VAL A 38 -4.07 8.79 -11.92
C VAL A 38 -4.56 7.42 -11.46
N ALA A 39 -3.84 6.85 -10.52
CA ALA A 39 -4.13 5.54 -9.94
C ALA A 39 -4.15 4.36 -10.93
N ALA A 40 -3.45 4.44 -12.05
CA ALA A 40 -3.46 3.38 -13.07
C ALA A 40 -2.87 2.02 -12.64
N HIS A 41 -2.20 1.96 -11.47
CA HIS A 41 -1.50 0.76 -10.99
C HIS A 41 -1.93 0.38 -9.56
N ALA A 42 -1.00 0.05 -8.65
CA ALA A 42 -1.27 -0.47 -7.30
C ALA A 42 -2.37 0.29 -6.53
N SER A 43 -2.46 1.62 -6.71
CA SER A 43 -3.41 2.47 -6.00
C SER A 43 -4.90 2.21 -6.33
N SER A 44 -5.21 1.57 -7.46
CA SER A 44 -6.59 1.19 -7.82
C SER A 44 -6.82 -0.31 -7.86
N TYR A 45 -5.76 -1.09 -8.08
CA TYR A 45 -5.85 -2.54 -8.25
C TYR A 45 -5.77 -3.32 -6.95
N SER A 46 -5.49 -2.66 -5.82
CA SER A 46 -5.39 -3.30 -4.51
C SER A 46 -6.74 -3.81 -4.00
N ALA A 47 -6.70 -4.70 -3.01
CA ALA A 47 -7.88 -5.17 -2.30
C ALA A 47 -8.58 -4.07 -1.48
N GLY A 48 -7.95 -2.93 -1.26
CA GLY A 48 -8.51 -1.82 -0.49
C GLY A 48 -8.66 -2.09 1.00
N GLY A 49 -7.89 -3.01 1.55
CA GLY A 49 -7.90 -3.28 2.99
C GLY A 49 -7.39 -2.09 3.79
N VAL A 50 -8.16 -1.68 4.78
CA VAL A 50 -7.79 -0.67 5.78
C VAL A 50 -7.58 -1.41 7.09
N ARG A 51 -6.30 -1.65 7.44
CA ARG A 51 -5.99 -2.58 8.52
C ARG A 51 -4.75 -2.20 9.33
N THR A 52 -4.84 -2.40 10.64
CA THR A 52 -3.70 -2.45 11.56
C THR A 52 -3.25 -3.89 11.82
N LEU A 53 -4.17 -4.85 11.63
CA LEU A 53 -3.94 -6.27 11.88
C LEU A 53 -2.78 -6.82 11.04
N GLY A 54 -1.80 -7.46 11.71
CA GLY A 54 -0.70 -8.15 11.04
C GLY A 54 0.31 -7.21 10.35
N ARG A 55 0.40 -5.93 10.75
CA ARG A 55 1.41 -4.99 10.24
C ARG A 55 2.80 -5.32 10.79
N HIS A 56 3.82 -4.96 10.01
CA HIS A 56 5.19 -4.95 10.54
C HIS A 56 5.27 -4.04 11.77
N PRO A 57 5.97 -4.41 12.85
CA PRO A 57 6.00 -3.61 14.09
C PRO A 57 6.35 -2.13 13.88
N ALA A 58 7.27 -1.83 12.96
CA ALA A 58 7.63 -0.45 12.62
C ALA A 58 6.48 0.34 11.96
N GLU A 59 5.55 -0.33 11.25
CA GLU A 59 4.41 0.31 10.60
C GLU A 59 3.23 0.54 11.56
N VAL A 60 3.12 -0.22 12.66
CA VAL A 60 1.97 -0.17 13.57
C VAL A 60 1.64 1.24 14.05
N PRO A 61 2.59 2.08 14.50
CA PRO A 61 2.29 3.44 14.93
C PRO A 61 1.63 4.28 13.83
N LEU A 62 2.12 4.15 12.60
CA LEU A 62 1.59 4.85 11.44
C LEU A 62 0.22 4.29 11.03
N ALA A 63 0.05 2.97 11.05
CA ALA A 63 -1.18 2.29 10.70
C ALA A 63 -2.33 2.66 11.67
N VAL A 64 -2.06 2.71 12.98
CA VAL A 64 -3.05 3.11 13.99
C VAL A 64 -3.47 4.57 13.80
N GLU A 65 -2.53 5.46 13.53
CA GLU A 65 -2.84 6.87 13.23
C GLU A 65 -3.65 7.00 11.93
N SER A 66 -3.25 6.28 10.89
CA SER A 66 -3.95 6.30 9.61
C SER A 66 -5.38 5.76 9.73
N LEU A 67 -5.58 4.69 10.48
CA LEU A 67 -6.92 4.16 10.75
C LEU A 67 -7.83 5.20 11.41
N ALA A 68 -7.31 6.00 12.35
CA ALA A 68 -8.06 7.09 12.95
C ALA A 68 -8.47 8.18 11.94
N VAL A 69 -7.65 8.41 10.89
CA VAL A 69 -8.02 9.29 9.78
C VAL A 69 -9.06 8.63 8.87
N TRP A 70 -8.94 7.32 8.60
CA TRP A 70 -9.92 6.57 7.80
C TRP A 70 -11.33 6.67 8.38
N HIS A 71 -11.49 6.60 9.69
CA HIS A 71 -12.79 6.77 10.35
C HIS A 71 -13.40 8.16 10.15
N ARG A 72 -12.61 9.13 9.69
CA ARG A 72 -13.01 10.51 9.39
C ARG A 72 -12.51 10.95 8.01
N ILE A 73 -12.36 10.02 7.08
CA ILE A 73 -11.73 10.29 5.78
C ILE A 73 -12.43 11.40 4.99
N ALA A 74 -13.75 11.54 5.17
CA ALA A 74 -14.54 12.58 4.55
C ALA A 74 -14.11 14.01 4.98
N ASP A 75 -13.62 14.18 6.21
CA ASP A 75 -13.09 15.46 6.68
C ASP A 75 -11.81 15.85 5.92
N LEU A 76 -11.04 14.86 5.50
CA LEU A 76 -9.80 15.08 4.77
C LEU A 76 -10.02 15.35 3.28
N VAL A 77 -10.87 14.57 2.61
CA VAL A 77 -10.97 14.57 1.14
C VAL A 77 -12.37 14.88 0.61
N GLY A 78 -13.36 15.16 1.46
CA GLY A 78 -14.73 15.46 1.06
C GLY A 78 -15.50 14.26 0.48
N ASP A 79 -15.04 13.04 0.75
CA ASP A 79 -15.61 11.80 0.23
C ASP A 79 -15.35 10.68 1.25
N ASP A 80 -16.35 9.82 1.53
CA ASP A 80 -16.20 8.70 2.45
C ASP A 80 -15.33 7.57 1.90
N CYS A 81 -14.88 7.67 0.65
CA CYS A 81 -14.07 6.68 -0.07
C CYS A 81 -14.71 5.28 -0.11
N GLY A 82 -15.98 5.17 0.26
CA GLY A 82 -16.66 3.90 0.45
C GLY A 82 -16.04 3.07 1.58
N PHE A 83 -15.50 3.72 2.61
CA PHE A 83 -14.92 3.06 3.78
C PHE A 83 -16.02 2.38 4.60
N GLN A 84 -15.77 1.15 5.00
CA GLN A 84 -16.62 0.34 5.84
C GLN A 84 -15.80 -0.25 6.98
N GLU A 85 -16.18 0.05 8.22
CA GLU A 85 -15.65 -0.58 9.42
C GLU A 85 -16.32 -1.94 9.59
N THR A 86 -15.67 -2.98 9.08
CA THR A 86 -16.21 -4.36 9.07
C THR A 86 -15.43 -5.32 9.96
N GLY A 87 -14.31 -4.87 10.51
CA GLY A 87 -13.32 -5.73 11.12
C GLY A 87 -12.41 -6.40 10.10
N HIS A 88 -11.33 -6.98 10.62
CA HIS A 88 -10.42 -7.83 9.87
C HIS A 88 -10.05 -9.03 10.73
N VAL A 89 -10.20 -10.23 10.21
CA VAL A 89 -9.90 -11.48 10.88
C VAL A 89 -8.76 -12.19 10.17
N LYS A 90 -7.75 -12.62 10.92
CA LYS A 90 -6.73 -13.56 10.49
C LYS A 90 -7.06 -14.92 11.08
N VAL A 91 -7.45 -15.88 10.23
CA VAL A 91 -7.92 -17.19 10.65
C VAL A 91 -6.73 -18.14 10.86
N ALA A 92 -6.77 -18.92 11.92
CA ALA A 92 -5.92 -20.07 12.16
C ALA A 92 -6.66 -21.36 11.77
N GLU A 93 -5.99 -22.17 10.94
CA GLU A 93 -6.51 -23.42 10.44
C GLU A 93 -6.06 -24.61 11.31
N THR A 94 -5.00 -24.41 12.12
CA THR A 94 -4.42 -25.40 13.03
C THR A 94 -4.05 -24.80 14.38
N ASP A 95 -3.77 -25.66 15.38
CA ASP A 95 -3.33 -25.22 16.71
C ASP A 95 -1.93 -24.56 16.66
N GLU A 96 -1.05 -24.99 15.75
CA GLU A 96 0.27 -24.37 15.52
C GLU A 96 0.10 -22.94 15.00
N GLU A 97 -0.84 -22.72 14.11
CA GLU A 97 -1.16 -21.36 13.64
C GLU A 97 -1.75 -20.49 14.76
N MET A 98 -2.56 -21.06 15.65
CA MET A 98 -3.03 -20.34 16.84
C MET A 98 -1.88 -19.93 17.76
N GLU A 99 -0.82 -20.75 17.89
CA GLU A 99 0.36 -20.37 18.68
C GLU A 99 1.08 -19.18 18.05
N ILE A 100 1.28 -19.18 16.73
CA ILE A 100 1.83 -18.01 16.00
C ILE A 100 1.02 -16.74 16.30
N LEU A 101 -0.31 -16.85 16.30
CA LEU A 101 -1.17 -15.69 16.60
C LEU A 101 -1.11 -15.27 18.08
N ARG A 102 -0.94 -16.21 19.02
CA ARG A 102 -0.72 -15.92 20.46
C ARG A 102 0.58 -15.15 20.68
N GLU A 103 1.68 -15.63 20.09
CA GLU A 103 2.98 -14.96 20.15
C GLU A 103 2.89 -13.55 19.58
N ARG A 104 2.22 -13.40 18.44
CA ARG A 104 1.97 -12.09 17.82
C ARG A 104 1.21 -11.16 18.76
N ALA A 105 0.07 -11.60 19.29
CA ALA A 105 -0.77 -10.78 20.18
C ALA A 105 -0.02 -10.40 21.48
N ALA A 106 0.80 -11.31 22.01
CA ALA A 106 1.63 -11.06 23.17
C ALA A 106 2.70 -9.99 22.88
N SER A 107 3.40 -10.12 21.76
CA SER A 107 4.40 -9.13 21.29
C SER A 107 3.79 -7.74 21.08
N MET A 108 2.60 -7.65 20.48
CA MET A 108 1.91 -6.37 20.28
C MET A 108 1.52 -5.73 21.61
N ARG A 109 0.96 -6.49 22.56
CA ARG A 109 0.65 -5.99 23.90
C ARG A 109 1.88 -5.53 24.66
N GLN A 110 2.98 -6.26 24.58
CA GLN A 110 4.25 -5.85 25.19
C GLN A 110 4.77 -4.54 24.61
N ALA A 111 4.53 -4.28 23.31
CA ALA A 111 4.85 -3.03 22.64
C ALA A 111 3.82 -1.90 22.92
N GLY A 112 2.81 -2.14 23.75
CA GLY A 112 1.77 -1.16 24.11
C GLY A 112 0.60 -1.07 23.12
N TRP A 113 0.41 -2.10 22.27
CA TRP A 113 -0.68 -2.17 21.30
C TRP A 113 -1.68 -3.27 21.68
N ASP A 114 -2.97 -2.93 21.76
CA ASP A 114 -4.07 -3.81 22.18
C ASP A 114 -5.15 -4.01 21.10
N HIS A 115 -4.89 -3.57 19.88
CA HIS A 115 -5.86 -3.60 18.77
C HIS A 115 -6.03 -4.97 18.10
N GLU A 116 -5.21 -5.95 18.46
CA GLU A 116 -5.25 -7.34 17.95
C GLU A 116 -5.77 -8.26 19.07
N GLU A 117 -6.97 -8.82 18.91
CA GLU A 117 -7.66 -9.66 19.89
C GLU A 117 -7.66 -11.12 19.42
N LEU A 118 -7.20 -12.04 20.27
CA LEU A 118 -7.32 -13.48 20.04
C LEU A 118 -8.77 -13.93 20.22
N ILE A 119 -9.24 -14.74 19.29
CA ILE A 119 -10.58 -15.33 19.31
C ILE A 119 -10.49 -16.85 19.17
N ASP A 120 -11.35 -17.55 19.88
CA ASP A 120 -11.49 -19.00 19.79
C ASP A 120 -12.37 -19.42 18.60
N ALA A 121 -12.54 -20.72 18.42
CA ALA A 121 -13.36 -21.27 17.34
C ALA A 121 -14.84 -20.89 17.46
N ALA A 122 -15.36 -20.70 18.66
CA ALA A 122 -16.77 -20.32 18.86
C ALA A 122 -17.00 -18.88 18.40
N GLU A 123 -16.14 -17.96 18.82
CA GLU A 123 -16.19 -16.56 18.38
C GLU A 123 -15.90 -16.43 16.87
N LEU A 124 -14.93 -17.21 16.35
CA LEU A 124 -14.65 -17.23 14.91
C LEU A 124 -15.89 -17.61 14.10
N ARG A 125 -16.62 -18.66 14.49
CA ARG A 125 -17.86 -19.08 13.81
C ARG A 125 -18.98 -18.06 13.95
N ARG A 126 -19.00 -17.29 15.03
CA ARG A 126 -19.95 -16.19 15.19
C ARG A 126 -19.67 -15.05 14.21
N LEU A 127 -18.38 -14.72 14.00
CA LEU A 127 -17.96 -13.68 13.05
C LEU A 127 -18.03 -14.16 11.59
N LEU A 128 -17.74 -15.43 11.35
CA LEU A 128 -17.66 -16.06 10.03
C LEU A 128 -18.52 -17.34 10.01
N PRO A 129 -19.86 -17.22 9.95
CA PRO A 129 -20.75 -18.39 10.04
C PRO A 129 -20.53 -19.45 8.95
N ALA A 130 -20.03 -19.03 7.78
CA ALA A 130 -19.76 -19.93 6.64
C ALA A 130 -18.32 -20.50 6.63
N VAL A 131 -17.51 -20.22 7.65
CA VAL A 131 -16.12 -20.71 7.70
C VAL A 131 -16.09 -22.23 7.83
N ALA A 132 -15.13 -22.86 7.18
CA ALA A 132 -14.93 -24.30 7.25
C ALA A 132 -14.77 -24.79 8.70
N PRO A 133 -15.34 -25.96 9.05
CA PRO A 133 -15.41 -26.43 10.45
C PRO A 133 -14.05 -26.75 11.08
N TYR A 134 -13.01 -26.96 10.28
CA TYR A 134 -11.66 -27.22 10.75
C TYR A 134 -10.93 -25.98 11.30
N ALA A 135 -11.40 -24.77 11.01
CA ALA A 135 -10.78 -23.54 11.54
C ALA A 135 -10.91 -23.49 13.07
N VAL A 136 -9.78 -23.30 13.74
CA VAL A 136 -9.66 -23.45 15.20
C VAL A 136 -9.73 -22.15 15.99
N GLY A 137 -9.59 -20.99 15.32
CA GLY A 137 -9.64 -19.67 15.95
C GLY A 137 -9.02 -18.60 15.07
N GLY A 138 -8.56 -17.51 15.67
CA GLY A 138 -7.95 -16.43 14.90
C GLY A 138 -7.51 -15.23 15.72
N LEU A 139 -7.14 -14.19 14.98
CA LEU A 139 -6.81 -12.87 15.51
C LEU A 139 -7.69 -11.83 14.82
N VAL A 140 -8.35 -10.96 15.57
CA VAL A 140 -9.26 -9.95 15.04
C VAL A 140 -8.85 -8.54 15.42
N ALA A 141 -8.97 -7.60 14.47
CA ALA A 141 -8.95 -6.16 14.74
C ALA A 141 -10.31 -5.59 14.32
N ARG A 142 -11.17 -5.31 15.31
CA ARG A 142 -12.59 -5.01 15.08
C ARG A 142 -12.83 -3.70 14.36
N ARG A 143 -11.95 -2.71 14.54
CA ARG A 143 -12.08 -1.38 13.94
C ARG A 143 -11.49 -1.28 12.53
N ASN A 144 -10.89 -2.34 12.04
CA ASN A 144 -10.38 -2.42 10.67
C ASN A 144 -11.54 -2.55 9.66
N GLY A 145 -11.22 -2.52 8.38
CA GLY A 145 -12.21 -2.65 7.34
C GLY A 145 -11.62 -2.55 5.96
N PHE A 146 -12.36 -1.98 5.04
CA PHE A 146 -11.91 -1.74 3.68
C PHE A 146 -12.55 -0.49 3.08
N ALA A 147 -11.94 0.03 2.01
CA ALA A 147 -12.47 1.12 1.21
C ALA A 147 -12.39 0.77 -0.29
N ARG A 148 -12.83 1.69 -1.15
CA ARG A 148 -12.80 1.52 -2.61
C ARG A 148 -11.56 2.21 -3.18
N PRO A 149 -10.53 1.47 -3.64
CA PRO A 149 -9.22 2.04 -3.96
C PRO A 149 -9.27 3.15 -5.02
N TYR A 150 -9.92 2.90 -6.15
CA TYR A 150 -10.02 3.89 -7.22
C TYR A 150 -10.80 5.15 -6.79
N ARG A 151 -11.94 4.97 -6.07
CA ARG A 151 -12.72 6.09 -5.52
C ARG A 151 -11.88 6.93 -4.56
N THR A 152 -11.09 6.25 -3.71
CA THR A 152 -10.16 6.90 -2.76
C THR A 152 -9.14 7.76 -3.49
N ALA A 153 -8.44 7.19 -4.49
CA ALA A 153 -7.45 7.95 -5.25
C ALA A 153 -8.06 9.17 -5.96
N LEU A 154 -9.26 9.02 -6.55
CA LEU A 154 -9.98 10.13 -7.16
C LEU A 154 -10.44 11.18 -6.13
N ALA A 155 -10.81 10.77 -4.91
CA ALA A 155 -11.14 11.72 -3.84
C ALA A 155 -9.91 12.55 -3.44
N PHE A 156 -8.75 11.91 -3.26
CA PHE A 156 -7.50 12.62 -3.01
C PHE A 156 -7.11 13.55 -4.16
N ARG A 157 -7.30 13.11 -5.42
CA ARG A 157 -7.08 13.99 -6.60
C ARG A 157 -7.94 15.25 -6.52
N ARG A 158 -9.27 15.08 -6.40
CA ARG A 158 -10.20 16.23 -6.32
C ARG A 158 -9.85 17.17 -5.16
N ALA A 159 -9.53 16.63 -3.99
CA ALA A 159 -9.12 17.41 -2.84
C ALA A 159 -7.80 18.17 -3.07
N ALA A 160 -6.83 17.55 -3.72
CA ALA A 160 -5.56 18.17 -4.07
C ALA A 160 -5.75 19.31 -5.09
N GLU A 161 -6.52 19.08 -6.15
CA GLU A 161 -6.85 20.10 -7.17
C GLU A 161 -7.64 21.26 -6.56
N ALA A 162 -8.62 20.98 -5.67
CA ALA A 162 -9.35 22.01 -4.94
C ALA A 162 -8.47 22.84 -4.00
N ALA A 163 -7.38 22.25 -3.48
CA ALA A 163 -6.35 22.96 -2.71
C ALA A 163 -5.33 23.73 -3.58
N GLY A 164 -5.43 23.65 -4.91
CA GLY A 164 -4.57 24.38 -5.86
C GLY A 164 -3.40 23.57 -6.43
N ALA A 165 -3.35 22.24 -6.23
CA ALA A 165 -2.38 21.39 -6.89
C ALA A 165 -2.73 21.22 -8.38
N ALA A 166 -1.70 21.21 -9.24
CA ALA A 166 -1.85 20.79 -10.64
C ALA A 166 -1.62 19.26 -10.75
N VAL A 167 -2.39 18.58 -11.60
CA VAL A 167 -2.20 17.16 -11.89
C VAL A 167 -2.10 16.98 -13.40
N HIS A 168 -0.94 16.54 -13.88
CA HIS A 168 -0.66 16.31 -15.29
C HIS A 168 -0.54 14.80 -15.53
N GLU A 169 -1.48 14.26 -16.29
CA GLU A 169 -1.52 12.86 -16.71
C GLU A 169 -0.90 12.70 -18.10
N GLY A 170 -0.35 11.53 -18.40
CA GLY A 170 0.37 11.26 -19.66
C GLY A 170 1.71 11.99 -19.73
N VAL A 171 2.33 12.31 -18.59
CA VAL A 171 3.59 13.06 -18.49
C VAL A 171 4.57 12.23 -17.65
N GLY A 172 5.36 11.41 -18.33
CA GLY A 172 6.36 10.55 -17.71
C GLY A 172 7.70 11.25 -17.52
N VAL A 173 8.21 11.25 -16.29
CA VAL A 173 9.56 11.77 -16.02
C VAL A 173 10.60 10.75 -16.51
N VAL A 174 11.44 11.16 -17.48
CA VAL A 174 12.46 10.32 -18.09
C VAL A 174 13.89 10.75 -17.76
N ASP A 175 14.08 12.00 -17.34
CA ASP A 175 15.37 12.56 -16.95
C ASP A 175 15.23 13.44 -15.71
N ILE A 176 16.22 13.39 -14.84
CA ILE A 176 16.31 14.25 -13.66
C ILE A 176 17.76 14.68 -13.44
N ALA A 177 17.97 15.98 -13.36
CA ALA A 177 19.27 16.57 -13.09
C ALA A 177 19.16 17.72 -12.08
N ARG A 178 20.22 17.99 -11.34
CA ARG A 178 20.25 19.10 -10.38
C ARG A 178 21.31 20.13 -10.81
N ASN A 179 20.84 21.34 -11.10
CA ASN A 179 21.69 22.46 -11.53
C ASN A 179 21.36 23.70 -10.68
N ASP A 180 22.34 24.42 -10.20
CA ASP A 180 22.19 25.66 -9.42
C ASP A 180 21.18 25.54 -8.26
N GLY A 181 21.27 24.44 -7.52
CA GLY A 181 20.41 24.18 -6.36
C GLY A 181 18.97 23.79 -6.70
N LYS A 182 18.60 23.64 -7.96
CA LYS A 182 17.26 23.26 -8.42
C LYS A 182 17.29 21.95 -9.21
N TRP A 183 16.21 21.22 -9.15
CA TRP A 183 15.94 20.07 -9.97
C TRP A 183 15.36 20.50 -11.32
N ARG A 184 15.83 19.90 -12.38
CA ARG A 184 15.23 19.92 -13.72
C ARG A 184 14.76 18.51 -14.03
N LEU A 185 13.48 18.36 -14.36
CA LEU A 185 12.85 17.12 -14.78
C LEU A 185 12.49 17.22 -16.25
N GLY A 186 13.03 16.34 -17.08
CA GLY A 186 12.65 16.15 -18.47
C GLY A 186 11.58 15.08 -18.59
N CYS A 187 10.56 15.30 -19.41
CA CYS A 187 9.45 14.39 -19.60
C CYS A 187 9.40 13.82 -21.03
N ASP A 188 8.72 12.69 -21.18
CA ASP A 188 8.59 11.95 -22.44
C ASP A 188 7.79 12.71 -23.51
N ASP A 189 6.94 13.64 -23.11
CA ASP A 189 6.21 14.58 -24.00
C ASP A 189 7.07 15.78 -24.46
N GLY A 190 8.36 15.82 -24.09
CA GLY A 190 9.29 16.92 -24.38
C GLY A 190 9.18 18.11 -23.44
N SER A 191 8.24 18.13 -22.50
CA SER A 191 8.14 19.18 -21.51
C SER A 191 9.29 19.14 -20.49
N THR A 192 9.55 20.30 -19.86
CA THR A 192 10.58 20.42 -18.82
C THR A 192 10.03 21.21 -17.62
N TYR A 193 10.23 20.67 -16.44
CA TYR A 193 9.80 21.27 -15.18
C TYR A 193 11.02 21.60 -14.31
N THR A 194 10.91 22.64 -13.47
CA THR A 194 11.96 23.03 -12.53
C THR A 194 11.41 23.28 -11.14
N THR A 195 12.13 22.80 -10.11
CA THR A 195 11.70 22.91 -8.71
C THR A 195 12.91 22.84 -7.76
N PRO A 196 12.85 23.45 -6.58
CA PRO A 196 13.81 23.16 -5.52
C PRO A 196 13.60 21.79 -4.85
N ILE A 197 12.37 21.22 -4.91
CA ILE A 197 11.98 20.00 -4.17
C ILE A 197 11.27 19.02 -5.08
N VAL A 198 11.73 17.77 -5.06
CA VAL A 198 11.09 16.63 -5.74
C VAL A 198 10.61 15.62 -4.72
N VAL A 199 9.39 15.13 -4.88
CA VAL A 199 8.84 13.98 -4.17
C VAL A 199 8.78 12.79 -5.12
N ASN A 200 9.51 11.74 -4.83
CA ASN A 200 9.47 10.48 -5.57
C ASN A 200 8.40 9.57 -4.94
N ALA A 201 7.20 9.59 -5.51
CA ALA A 201 6.07 8.73 -5.19
C ALA A 201 5.74 7.77 -6.35
N ALA A 202 6.76 7.40 -7.14
CA ALA A 202 6.62 6.66 -8.39
C ALA A 202 6.38 5.14 -8.21
N GLY A 203 5.95 4.69 -7.03
CA GLY A 203 5.54 3.30 -6.76
C GLY A 203 6.60 2.28 -7.17
N ALA A 204 6.24 1.32 -8.04
CA ALA A 204 7.16 0.29 -8.53
C ALA A 204 8.31 0.86 -9.40
N TRP A 205 8.20 2.08 -9.90
CA TRP A 205 9.24 2.77 -10.68
C TRP A 205 10.15 3.65 -9.81
N GLY A 206 9.91 3.76 -8.51
CA GLY A 206 10.61 4.67 -7.60
C GLY A 206 12.12 4.50 -7.58
N ALA A 207 12.63 3.26 -7.69
CA ALA A 207 14.07 3.00 -7.74
C ALA A 207 14.76 3.53 -9.01
N ARG A 208 14.04 3.70 -10.13
CA ARG A 208 14.63 4.28 -11.36
C ARG A 208 15.04 5.73 -11.10
N LEU A 209 14.16 6.50 -10.46
CA LEU A 209 14.45 7.89 -10.13
C LEU A 209 15.52 8.00 -9.03
N ALA A 210 15.50 7.14 -8.02
CA ALA A 210 16.53 7.08 -6.98
C ALA A 210 17.92 6.78 -7.59
N ARG A 211 18.01 5.79 -8.48
CA ARG A 211 19.26 5.43 -9.16
C ARG A 211 19.79 6.54 -10.05
N ALA A 212 18.93 7.31 -10.72
CA ALA A 212 19.34 8.44 -11.56
C ALA A 212 20.06 9.53 -10.77
N VAL A 213 19.90 9.59 -9.45
CA VAL A 213 20.58 10.54 -8.55
C VAL A 213 21.67 9.87 -7.70
N GLY A 214 22.04 8.63 -8.01
CA GLY A 214 23.12 7.90 -7.31
C GLY A 214 22.67 7.20 -6.02
N GLU A 215 21.38 6.95 -5.83
CA GLU A 215 20.83 6.26 -4.66
C GLU A 215 20.28 4.88 -5.09
N ASP A 216 21.04 3.82 -4.77
CA ASP A 216 20.64 2.46 -5.16
C ASP A 216 19.79 1.82 -4.06
N ILE A 217 18.50 1.69 -4.35
CA ILE A 217 17.50 1.08 -3.46
C ILE A 217 17.05 -0.23 -4.12
N PRO A 218 17.10 -1.38 -3.41
CA PRO A 218 16.83 -2.71 -3.97
C PRO A 218 15.32 -2.96 -4.15
N LEU A 219 14.65 -2.07 -4.89
CA LEU A 219 13.23 -2.21 -5.20
C LEU A 219 13.03 -3.21 -6.34
N GLY A 220 12.37 -4.32 -6.01
CA GLY A 220 11.76 -5.21 -6.99
C GLY A 220 10.30 -4.84 -7.26
N PHE A 221 9.59 -5.72 -7.95
CA PHE A 221 8.15 -5.56 -8.16
C PHE A 221 7.42 -6.91 -8.21
N SER A 222 6.10 -6.86 -8.05
CA SER A 222 5.21 -8.00 -8.25
C SER A 222 3.95 -7.55 -8.98
N ALA A 223 3.42 -8.42 -9.85
CA ALA A 223 2.11 -8.25 -10.48
C ALA A 223 1.06 -8.97 -9.63
N LEU A 224 0.56 -8.32 -8.58
CA LEU A 224 -0.38 -8.95 -7.64
C LEU A 224 -1.76 -9.14 -8.28
N MET A 225 -2.25 -10.38 -8.24
CA MET A 225 -3.51 -10.76 -8.88
C MET A 225 -4.68 -10.74 -7.91
N MET A 226 -5.86 -10.45 -8.47
CA MET A 226 -7.15 -10.42 -7.78
C MET A 226 -8.20 -11.15 -8.60
N ILE A 227 -9.13 -11.81 -7.91
CA ILE A 227 -10.32 -12.44 -8.48
C ILE A 227 -11.56 -11.70 -7.98
N TYR A 228 -12.55 -11.57 -8.84
CA TYR A 228 -13.87 -11.07 -8.51
C TYR A 228 -14.92 -12.10 -8.96
N THR A 229 -15.81 -12.50 -8.05
CA THR A 229 -16.79 -13.58 -8.32
C THR A 229 -18.15 -13.04 -8.74
N SER A 230 -19.05 -13.91 -9.20
CA SER A 230 -20.47 -13.62 -9.23
C SER A 230 -21.00 -13.31 -7.83
N ALA A 231 -22.10 -12.58 -7.74
CA ALA A 231 -22.72 -12.24 -6.47
C ALA A 231 -23.27 -13.49 -5.76
N LEU A 232 -23.04 -13.55 -4.47
CA LEU A 232 -23.63 -14.53 -3.54
C LEU A 232 -24.46 -13.80 -2.49
N PRO A 233 -25.41 -14.47 -1.83
CA PRO A 233 -26.01 -13.94 -0.61
C PRO A 233 -24.94 -13.52 0.41
N PRO A 234 -25.20 -12.52 1.27
CA PRO A 234 -24.24 -12.12 2.31
C PRO A 234 -23.90 -13.29 3.24
N PHE A 235 -22.61 -13.61 3.39
CA PHE A 235 -22.13 -14.69 4.27
C PHE A 235 -20.87 -14.33 5.07
N VAL A 236 -20.22 -13.22 4.72
CA VAL A 236 -19.04 -12.72 5.44
C VAL A 236 -19.07 -11.20 5.52
N THR A 237 -18.84 -10.67 6.72
CA THR A 237 -18.78 -9.21 6.95
C THR A 237 -17.34 -8.71 7.05
N PRO A 238 -16.45 -9.30 7.89
CA PRO A 238 -15.08 -8.79 8.02
C PRO A 238 -14.25 -9.12 6.79
N VAL A 239 -13.16 -8.38 6.63
CA VAL A 239 -12.07 -8.81 5.75
C VAL A 239 -11.40 -10.01 6.38
N VAL A 240 -11.05 -11.03 5.58
CA VAL A 240 -10.48 -12.28 6.07
C VAL A 240 -9.12 -12.54 5.42
N GLY A 241 -8.15 -12.94 6.22
CA GLY A 241 -6.88 -13.50 5.81
C GLY A 241 -6.61 -14.82 6.51
N LEU A 242 -5.64 -15.59 6.05
CA LEU A 242 -5.15 -16.81 6.70
C LEU A 242 -3.81 -16.57 7.38
N THR A 243 -3.44 -17.42 8.32
CA THR A 243 -2.19 -17.29 9.07
C THR A 243 -0.99 -17.71 8.25
N SER A 244 -1.00 -18.88 7.64
CA SER A 244 0.15 -19.43 6.89
C SER A 244 -0.04 -19.38 5.38
N ARG A 245 -1.28 -19.54 4.89
CA ARG A 245 -1.57 -19.48 3.45
C ARG A 245 -1.84 -18.05 2.99
N PRO A 246 -1.35 -17.63 1.80
CA PRO A 246 -1.64 -16.30 1.29
C PRO A 246 -3.12 -16.17 0.89
N MET A 247 -3.85 -15.28 1.56
CA MET A 247 -5.24 -14.94 1.23
C MET A 247 -5.58 -13.54 1.74
N SER A 248 -6.29 -12.79 0.91
CA SER A 248 -7.05 -11.60 1.27
C SER A 248 -8.44 -11.73 0.68
N PHE A 249 -9.45 -11.71 1.51
CA PHE A 249 -10.81 -12.09 1.15
C PHE A 249 -11.80 -11.09 1.73
N LYS A 250 -12.76 -10.67 0.93
CA LYS A 250 -13.91 -9.87 1.41
C LYS A 250 -15.10 -10.03 0.50
N GLN A 251 -16.29 -9.85 1.06
CA GLN A 251 -17.52 -9.71 0.27
C GLN A 251 -17.94 -8.24 0.19
N ALA A 252 -18.18 -7.77 -1.01
CA ALA A 252 -18.70 -6.42 -1.23
C ALA A 252 -20.21 -6.36 -0.93
N PRO A 253 -20.78 -5.18 -0.62
CA PRO A 253 -22.23 -5.01 -0.41
C PRO A 253 -23.09 -5.47 -1.58
N SER A 254 -22.53 -5.54 -2.79
CA SER A 254 -23.15 -6.07 -3.99
C SER A 254 -23.22 -7.61 -4.03
N GLY A 255 -22.72 -8.30 -3.01
CA GLY A 255 -22.66 -9.75 -2.92
C GLY A 255 -21.45 -10.40 -3.60
N HIS A 256 -20.72 -9.66 -4.43
CA HIS A 256 -19.51 -10.17 -5.09
C HIS A 256 -18.39 -10.38 -4.09
N VAL A 257 -17.58 -11.41 -4.28
CA VAL A 257 -16.43 -11.70 -3.46
C VAL A 257 -15.15 -11.29 -4.20
N MET A 258 -14.27 -10.62 -3.48
CA MET A 258 -12.91 -10.29 -3.93
C MET A 258 -11.91 -11.20 -3.23
N ILE A 259 -11.09 -11.90 -4.00
CA ILE A 259 -10.06 -12.82 -3.52
C ILE A 259 -8.70 -12.36 -4.06
N GLY A 260 -7.72 -12.26 -3.17
CA GLY A 260 -6.32 -11.94 -3.47
C GLY A 260 -5.41 -12.57 -2.42
N GLY A 261 -4.28 -11.94 -2.13
CA GLY A 261 -3.40 -12.40 -1.04
C GLY A 261 -1.98 -12.67 -1.48
N GLY A 262 -1.52 -12.01 -2.54
CA GLY A 262 -0.11 -12.06 -2.92
C GLY A 262 0.23 -13.05 -4.04
N HIS A 263 -0.76 -13.72 -4.63
CA HIS A 263 -0.51 -14.52 -5.83
C HIS A 263 -0.09 -13.62 -6.99
N LYS A 264 1.00 -14.01 -7.67
CA LYS A 264 1.71 -13.17 -8.64
C LYS A 264 1.45 -13.65 -10.05
N GLY A 265 1.03 -12.74 -10.93
CA GLY A 265 1.11 -12.89 -12.38
C GLY A 265 2.49 -12.45 -12.90
N ILE A 266 2.57 -12.26 -14.21
CA ILE A 266 3.77 -11.79 -14.91
C ILE A 266 3.62 -10.29 -15.16
N GLY A 267 4.66 -9.52 -14.85
CA GLY A 267 4.66 -8.06 -15.03
C GLY A 267 5.89 -7.57 -15.78
N ASP A 268 5.75 -6.45 -16.48
CA ASP A 268 6.85 -5.73 -17.12
C ASP A 268 6.78 -4.23 -16.78
N LEU A 269 7.76 -3.74 -16.05
CA LEU A 269 7.87 -2.32 -15.68
C LEU A 269 8.17 -1.41 -16.87
N THR A 270 8.70 -1.93 -17.98
CA THR A 270 9.04 -1.13 -19.16
C THR A 270 7.78 -0.74 -19.91
N THR A 271 6.88 -1.70 -20.08
CA THR A 271 5.62 -1.52 -20.80
C THR A 271 4.44 -1.20 -19.89
N GLY A 272 4.58 -1.43 -18.58
CA GLY A 272 3.48 -1.33 -17.60
C GLY A 272 2.45 -2.46 -17.72
N ARG A 273 2.70 -3.47 -18.56
CA ARG A 273 1.77 -4.58 -18.82
C ARG A 273 1.85 -5.64 -17.74
N VAL A 274 0.72 -6.33 -17.56
CA VAL A 274 0.59 -7.47 -16.69
C VAL A 274 -0.14 -8.60 -17.40
N GLU A 275 0.26 -9.84 -17.13
CA GLU A 275 -0.39 -11.05 -17.60
C GLU A 275 -0.81 -11.87 -16.38
N LEU A 276 -1.98 -12.50 -16.48
CA LEU A 276 -2.51 -13.34 -15.42
C LEU A 276 -1.91 -14.74 -15.51
N ASP A 277 -1.45 -15.26 -14.39
CA ASP A 277 -1.07 -16.65 -14.23
C ASP A 277 -2.31 -17.45 -13.79
N VAL A 278 -2.86 -18.22 -14.70
CA VAL A 278 -4.12 -18.97 -14.50
C VAL A 278 -3.97 -20.05 -13.43
N GLU A 279 -2.82 -20.72 -13.35
CA GLU A 279 -2.57 -21.76 -12.35
C GLU A 279 -2.55 -21.15 -10.94
N ARG A 280 -1.86 -20.02 -10.77
CA ARG A 280 -1.83 -19.30 -9.49
C ARG A 280 -3.20 -18.69 -9.14
N LEU A 281 -3.98 -18.24 -10.12
CA LEU A 281 -5.36 -17.82 -9.88
C LEU A 281 -6.23 -19.00 -9.39
N ALA A 282 -6.09 -20.17 -10.03
CA ALA A 282 -6.80 -21.37 -9.58
C ALA A 282 -6.42 -21.78 -8.17
N PHE A 283 -5.13 -21.68 -7.81
CA PHE A 283 -4.67 -21.92 -6.44
C PHE A 283 -5.26 -20.90 -5.45
N SER A 284 -5.30 -19.61 -5.81
CA SER A 284 -5.93 -18.57 -4.98
C SER A 284 -7.42 -18.84 -4.75
N ALA A 285 -8.14 -19.21 -5.82
CA ALA A 285 -9.56 -19.58 -5.74
C ALA A 285 -9.77 -20.83 -4.86
N ARG A 286 -8.89 -21.83 -5.00
CA ARG A 286 -8.94 -23.06 -4.18
C ARG A 286 -8.74 -22.76 -2.70
N THR A 287 -7.77 -21.92 -2.35
CA THR A 287 -7.53 -21.51 -0.95
C THR A 287 -8.78 -20.87 -0.33
N ALA A 288 -9.45 -19.99 -1.08
CA ALA A 288 -10.69 -19.38 -0.62
C ALA A 288 -11.84 -20.38 -0.51
N LEU A 289 -11.97 -21.33 -1.46
CA LEU A 289 -12.98 -22.39 -1.44
C LEU A 289 -12.79 -23.35 -0.27
N ASP A 290 -11.55 -23.71 0.06
CA ASP A 290 -11.25 -24.57 1.21
C ASP A 290 -11.74 -23.92 2.51
N LEU A 291 -11.56 -22.59 2.67
CA LEU A 291 -12.00 -21.89 3.86
C LEU A 291 -13.52 -21.60 3.86
N PHE A 292 -14.09 -21.30 2.70
CA PHE A 292 -15.51 -20.97 2.52
C PHE A 292 -16.15 -21.86 1.46
N PRO A 293 -16.63 -23.08 1.81
CA PRO A 293 -17.22 -24.03 0.84
C PRO A 293 -18.40 -23.47 0.05
N ILE A 294 -19.10 -22.48 0.56
CA ILE A 294 -20.20 -21.77 -0.15
C ILE A 294 -19.74 -21.17 -1.51
N LEU A 295 -18.45 -20.93 -1.68
CA LEU A 295 -17.89 -20.43 -2.94
C LEU A 295 -17.98 -21.42 -4.10
N ALA A 296 -18.32 -22.69 -3.84
CA ALA A 296 -18.60 -23.66 -4.90
C ALA A 296 -19.76 -23.22 -5.82
N GLU A 297 -20.64 -22.36 -5.35
CA GLU A 297 -21.75 -21.79 -6.12
C GLU A 297 -21.34 -20.55 -6.94
N ALA A 298 -20.14 -19.99 -6.66
CA ALA A 298 -19.67 -18.78 -7.33
C ALA A 298 -18.93 -19.10 -8.64
N ARG A 299 -18.95 -18.12 -9.55
CA ARG A 299 -18.16 -18.14 -10.78
C ARG A 299 -17.20 -16.95 -10.76
N MET A 300 -15.98 -17.14 -11.22
CA MET A 300 -15.10 -16.02 -11.50
C MET A 300 -15.66 -15.20 -12.67
N VAL A 301 -15.95 -13.92 -12.44
CA VAL A 301 -16.48 -13.01 -13.46
C VAL A 301 -15.44 -12.02 -13.94
N HIS A 302 -14.40 -11.76 -13.14
CA HIS A 302 -13.30 -10.89 -13.51
C HIS A 302 -12.04 -11.26 -12.75
N ALA A 303 -10.87 -11.06 -13.37
CA ALA A 303 -9.58 -11.13 -12.72
C ALA A 303 -8.67 -10.04 -13.29
N TRP A 304 -7.80 -9.50 -12.44
CA TRP A 304 -6.83 -8.50 -12.85
C TRP A 304 -5.55 -8.62 -12.04
N ALA A 305 -4.51 -7.91 -12.47
CA ALA A 305 -3.27 -7.76 -11.71
C ALA A 305 -2.82 -6.30 -11.71
N GLY A 306 -2.08 -5.91 -10.68
CA GLY A 306 -1.47 -4.59 -10.56
C GLY A 306 0.00 -4.67 -10.21
N LEU A 307 0.82 -3.81 -10.84
CA LEU A 307 2.24 -3.71 -10.54
C LEU A 307 2.45 -2.99 -9.21
N GLU A 308 3.15 -3.64 -8.29
CA GLU A 308 3.48 -3.10 -6.99
C GLU A 308 4.97 -3.19 -6.70
N GLY A 309 5.54 -2.14 -6.09
CA GLY A 309 6.93 -2.11 -5.65
C GLY A 309 7.14 -2.92 -4.39
N MET A 310 8.13 -3.82 -4.43
CA MET A 310 8.46 -4.75 -3.36
C MET A 310 9.89 -4.52 -2.88
N LEU A 311 10.09 -4.42 -1.58
CA LEU A 311 11.40 -4.30 -0.94
C LEU A 311 11.75 -5.57 -0.18
N PRO A 312 13.05 -5.89 -0.01
CA PRO A 312 13.48 -7.15 0.62
C PRO A 312 13.04 -7.31 2.07
N ASP A 313 12.85 -6.20 2.79
CA ASP A 313 12.41 -6.14 4.18
C ASP A 313 10.90 -5.87 4.33
N GLU A 314 10.17 -5.85 3.23
CA GLU A 314 8.71 -5.71 3.14
C GLU A 314 8.13 -4.42 3.76
N ILE A 315 8.95 -3.42 4.06
CA ILE A 315 8.51 -2.10 4.53
C ILE A 315 8.90 -0.99 3.55
N PRO A 316 8.13 0.13 3.48
CA PRO A 316 8.35 1.17 2.47
C PRO A 316 9.66 1.95 2.66
N VAL A 317 10.07 2.65 1.62
CA VAL A 317 11.05 3.73 1.72
C VAL A 317 10.32 5.05 1.92
N ILE A 318 10.57 5.70 3.06
CA ILE A 318 10.01 7.02 3.40
C ILE A 318 11.13 7.85 4.02
N GLY A 319 11.49 8.96 3.39
CA GLY A 319 12.52 9.84 3.95
C GLY A 319 13.14 10.78 2.94
N VAL A 320 13.95 11.69 3.46
CA VAL A 320 14.78 12.60 2.65
C VAL A 320 15.96 11.82 2.11
N SER A 321 16.28 11.97 0.82
CA SER A 321 17.49 11.41 0.23
C SER A 321 18.75 11.96 0.93
N ARG A 322 19.70 11.05 1.22
CA ARG A 322 21.00 11.42 1.83
C ARG A 322 22.03 11.88 0.80
N VAL A 323 21.80 11.62 -0.48
CA VAL A 323 22.76 11.94 -1.56
C VAL A 323 22.25 13.05 -2.47
N ALA A 324 20.95 13.30 -2.48
CA ALA A 324 20.26 14.21 -3.39
C ALA A 324 19.43 15.24 -2.62
N PRO A 325 20.02 16.37 -2.16
CA PRO A 325 19.31 17.37 -1.38
C PRO A 325 18.07 17.90 -2.07
N GLY A 326 16.95 17.99 -1.34
CA GLY A 326 15.65 18.39 -1.89
C GLY A 326 14.89 17.27 -2.59
N LEU A 327 15.33 16.02 -2.48
CA LEU A 327 14.58 14.85 -2.92
C LEU A 327 14.02 14.10 -1.70
N VAL A 328 12.73 13.77 -1.74
CA VAL A 328 12.02 12.97 -0.73
C VAL A 328 11.47 11.73 -1.39
N HIS A 329 11.61 10.56 -0.75
CA HIS A 329 11.10 9.29 -1.21
C HIS A 329 9.87 8.86 -0.42
N ALA A 330 8.88 8.29 -1.11
CA ALA A 330 7.70 7.63 -0.55
C ALA A 330 7.20 6.55 -1.53
N PHE A 331 7.84 5.38 -1.55
CA PHE A 331 7.53 4.29 -2.48
C PHE A 331 7.85 2.90 -1.89
N GLY A 332 7.45 1.83 -2.61
CA GLY A 332 7.77 0.46 -2.22
C GLY A 332 6.97 -0.03 -1.00
N PHE A 333 5.66 0.18 -0.99
CA PHE A 333 4.80 -0.10 0.17
C PHE A 333 4.41 -1.58 0.33
N CYS A 334 4.88 -2.49 -0.51
CA CYS A 334 4.82 -3.94 -0.34
C CYS A 334 3.42 -4.51 -0.03
N GLY A 335 2.35 -4.01 -0.70
CA GLY A 335 0.96 -4.42 -0.43
C GLY A 335 0.31 -3.74 0.78
N HIS A 336 1.00 -2.84 1.44
CA HIS A 336 0.53 -2.18 2.68
C HIS A 336 0.11 -0.72 2.50
N GLY A 337 0.41 -0.11 1.35
CA GLY A 337 0.33 1.32 1.14
C GLY A 337 -1.08 1.92 1.16
N PHE A 338 -2.11 1.16 0.82
CA PHE A 338 -3.46 1.72 0.72
C PHE A 338 -3.94 2.31 2.06
N GLU A 339 -3.80 1.56 3.12
CA GLU A 339 -4.17 1.99 4.47
C GLU A 339 -3.38 3.22 4.92
N LEU A 340 -2.07 3.30 4.62
CA LEU A 340 -1.19 4.41 5.03
C LEU A 340 -1.42 5.70 4.22
N GLY A 341 -2.18 5.65 3.11
CA GLY A 341 -2.40 6.78 2.20
C GLY A 341 -2.78 8.09 2.87
N PRO A 342 -3.77 8.12 3.78
CA PRO A 342 -4.24 9.35 4.40
C PRO A 342 -3.18 10.14 5.18
N ILE A 343 -2.33 9.46 5.95
CA ILE A 343 -1.31 10.15 6.76
C ILE A 343 0.00 10.41 6.00
N MET A 344 0.25 9.60 4.98
CA MET A 344 1.52 9.68 4.25
C MET A 344 1.74 11.04 3.61
N GLY A 345 0.67 11.67 3.11
CA GLY A 345 0.78 13.01 2.54
C GLY A 345 1.26 14.06 3.53
N GLY A 346 0.79 14.00 4.78
CA GLY A 346 1.24 14.90 5.85
C GLY A 346 2.72 14.68 6.18
N ILE A 347 3.15 13.43 6.28
CA ILE A 347 4.55 13.06 6.54
C ILE A 347 5.44 13.55 5.40
N VAL A 348 5.08 13.27 4.16
CA VAL A 348 5.85 13.70 2.98
C VAL A 348 5.91 15.23 2.87
N ALA A 349 4.81 15.94 3.16
CA ALA A 349 4.80 17.39 3.18
C ALA A 349 5.74 17.98 4.24
N GLN A 350 5.79 17.39 5.43
CA GLN A 350 6.76 17.78 6.48
C GLN A 350 8.20 17.53 6.03
N LEU A 351 8.50 16.34 5.51
CA LEU A 351 9.83 16.03 4.99
C LEU A 351 10.27 16.98 3.87
N ALA A 352 9.36 17.30 2.96
CA ALA A 352 9.63 18.17 1.81
C ALA A 352 9.83 19.64 2.20
N LEU A 353 9.01 20.16 3.10
CA LEU A 353 8.98 21.59 3.39
C LEU A 353 9.75 22.00 4.66
N ASP A 354 9.84 21.09 5.64
CA ASP A 354 10.48 21.33 6.93
C ASP A 354 11.79 20.55 7.08
N GLY A 355 12.10 19.65 6.14
CA GLY A 355 13.30 18.81 6.17
C GLY A 355 13.24 17.64 7.18
N GLY A 356 12.14 17.47 7.92
CA GLY A 356 11.97 16.42 8.92
C GLY A 356 10.53 16.24 9.34
N THR A 357 10.27 15.22 10.16
CA THR A 357 8.95 14.93 10.75
C THR A 357 9.13 14.39 12.17
N ASN A 358 8.15 14.57 13.03
CA ASN A 358 8.10 13.96 14.36
C ASN A 358 7.49 12.54 14.36
N LYS A 359 7.12 12.02 13.19
CA LYS A 359 6.59 10.66 13.07
C LYS A 359 7.71 9.62 13.15
N PRO A 360 7.45 8.42 13.67
CA PRO A 360 8.44 7.36 13.85
C PRO A 360 8.76 6.68 12.51
N ILE A 361 9.49 7.37 11.64
CA ILE A 361 9.84 6.87 10.29
C ILE A 361 11.29 6.40 10.14
N ALA A 362 12.06 6.33 11.22
CA ALA A 362 13.49 5.97 11.16
C ALA A 362 13.73 4.61 10.49
N ALA A 363 12.84 3.62 10.73
CA ALA A 363 12.94 2.29 10.12
C ALA A 363 12.76 2.30 8.59
N PHE A 364 12.17 3.35 8.02
CA PHE A 364 11.86 3.46 6.59
C PHE A 364 12.88 4.29 5.82
N ALA A 365 13.97 4.70 6.46
CA ALA A 365 14.99 5.57 5.87
C ALA A 365 15.55 4.98 4.56
N PRO A 366 15.77 5.80 3.50
CA PRO A 366 16.30 5.33 2.23
C PRO A 366 17.68 4.67 2.35
N ASP A 367 18.51 5.16 3.28
CA ASP A 367 19.87 4.71 3.49
C ASP A 367 20.02 3.41 4.30
N ARG A 368 18.92 2.82 4.79
CA ARG A 368 18.95 1.52 5.49
C ARG A 368 19.49 0.36 4.63
N PHE A 369 19.49 0.51 3.32
CA PHE A 369 20.04 -0.46 2.37
C PHE A 369 21.49 -0.18 1.97
N ARG A 370 22.08 0.92 2.42
CA ARG A 370 23.49 1.20 2.12
C ARG A 370 24.34 0.19 2.86
N ARG A 371 25.21 -0.50 2.11
CA ARG A 371 26.24 -1.36 2.71
C ARG A 371 27.20 -0.45 3.45
N ASP A 372 27.40 -0.69 4.73
CA ASP A 372 28.52 -0.13 5.44
C ASP A 372 29.79 -0.79 4.90
N PRO A 373 30.70 -0.07 4.25
CA PRO A 373 31.94 -0.66 3.72
C PRO A 373 32.83 -1.24 4.83
N ALA A 374 32.60 -0.88 6.11
CA ALA A 374 33.35 -1.37 7.25
C ALA A 374 32.81 -2.64 7.90
N ASN A 375 31.54 -2.97 7.67
CA ASN A 375 30.89 -4.15 8.25
C ASN A 375 30.24 -5.00 7.14
N GLY A 376 30.90 -6.07 6.72
CA GLY A 376 30.41 -7.03 5.74
C GLY A 376 29.19 -7.87 6.20
N THR A 377 28.33 -7.34 7.07
CA THR A 377 27.13 -7.99 7.57
C THR A 377 25.94 -7.71 6.64
N LYS A 378 25.27 -8.80 6.19
CA LYS A 378 23.96 -8.73 5.56
C LYS A 378 22.98 -7.94 6.44
N PRO A 379 22.09 -7.12 5.88
CA PRO A 379 21.01 -6.53 6.66
C PRO A 379 20.27 -7.65 7.38
N ALA A 380 19.96 -7.42 8.65
CA ALA A 380 19.19 -8.35 9.47
C ALA A 380 17.81 -8.53 8.81
N GLY A 381 17.69 -9.57 8.02
CA GLY A 381 16.41 -10.01 7.50
C GLY A 381 15.60 -10.56 8.66
N GLY A 382 14.56 -9.85 9.07
CA GLY A 382 13.54 -10.36 9.96
C GLY A 382 12.81 -11.51 9.27
N ALA A 383 13.29 -12.73 9.50
CA ALA A 383 12.60 -13.94 9.09
C ALA A 383 11.40 -14.17 10.03
N LEU A 384 10.23 -13.63 9.67
CA LEU A 384 8.97 -13.99 10.34
C LEU A 384 7.78 -14.15 9.39
N PHE A 385 7.97 -13.99 8.08
CA PHE A 385 6.94 -14.35 7.08
C PHE A 385 7.61 -14.70 5.75
N GLN A 386 8.27 -15.86 5.69
CA GLN A 386 8.54 -16.47 4.39
C GLN A 386 7.21 -17.00 3.86
N SER A 387 6.60 -16.30 2.91
CA SER A 387 5.67 -16.93 2.00
C SER A 387 6.46 -17.96 1.20
N ALA A 388 6.17 -19.25 1.43
CA ALA A 388 6.66 -20.33 0.57
C ALA A 388 6.39 -19.97 -0.89
N GLY A 389 7.41 -20.13 -1.73
CA GLY A 389 7.48 -19.78 -3.13
C GLY A 389 6.53 -20.53 -4.04
#